data_257c33298c8238c02e989562b9daf4a0
#
_entry.id   257c33298c8238c02e989562b9daf4a0
#
_cell.length_a   1.000
_cell.length_b   1.000
_cell.length_c   1.000
_cell.angle_alpha   90.00
_cell.angle_beta   90.00
_cell.angle_gamma   90.00
#
_symmetry.space_group_name_H-M   'P 1'
#
loop_
_entity.id
_entity.type
_entity.pdbx_description
1 polymer ?
#
loop_
_entity_poly.entity_id
_entity_poly.type
_entity_poly.pdbx_seq_one_letter_code
_entity_poly.pdbx_strand_id
1 'polypeptide(L)'
;QQEQENLEKQSENKKDTLTTDYYKIYYLDGRVESVDTSLNIYKDYKFNFLRQDSFEFLEMPNVGSSYNKLGYTFNNRIDYPKLGFRGKHFHYYEAEDIGYYEVPTPFTEIFAKSSFEQGQILDAVISINLSQELNFTLAHKGYKSLGKYVNTRTRGNQFRFSTNFNSKNKKSKLKFHITSQNMFNQESGGLSPDGIYFFEQAPNYFVLDNFGNQIENEDGSFEMIEYDGYLDRSRLPSRLLAESSLYSKRVFADFNRSLIYNNEKETSILSLGLQFKHEYKKLEYNDPYTSALFGEVEEGILVSDQSRYILQKNVIYLVSDFNKFGKLKVDYSLINSNNTYKDYDGNLSGLIFNLENKQSNFSSKWIKDFSFFKIELNINKSLKEEMVSNYTSITFKTDKIKNIEIKLNALSAEKSPNLNHVFFRSAYKNYNWYNSNLENQKSSSLSAELSFKELIKISGEYSIIDNYIFFRESTNALNGEIDNFRKVDVNQINSQINYFKIKLFSKVDFGKFSFINTGQ
;
A
#
# COMPACT_ATOMS: atom_id res chain seq x y z
N GLN A 1 -44.43 33.54 -33.58
CA GLN A 1 -44.99 32.33 -32.95
C GLN A 1 -44.05 31.13 -33.15
N GLN A 2 -43.57 30.81 -34.36
CA GLN A 2 -42.63 29.71 -34.60
C GLN A 2 -41.25 29.90 -33.92
N GLU A 3 -40.78 31.13 -33.81
CA GLU A 3 -39.52 31.42 -33.08
C GLU A 3 -39.67 31.30 -31.56
N GLN A 4 -40.81 31.67 -31.01
CA GLN A 4 -41.12 31.44 -29.60
C GLN A 4 -41.32 29.97 -29.28
N GLU A 5 -41.99 29.19 -30.11
CA GLU A 5 -42.11 27.73 -29.96
C GLU A 5 -40.77 27.01 -30.10
N ASN A 6 -39.86 27.50 -30.93
CA ASN A 6 -38.49 26.97 -31.02
C ASN A 6 -37.62 27.35 -29.83
N LEU A 7 -37.82 28.52 -29.24
CA LEU A 7 -37.14 28.92 -28.00
C LEU A 7 -37.67 28.18 -26.77
N GLU A 8 -38.97 27.89 -26.71
CA GLU A 8 -39.56 27.04 -25.68
C GLU A 8 -39.12 25.59 -25.82
N LYS A 9 -39.10 25.04 -27.04
CA LYS A 9 -38.52 23.70 -27.29
C LYS A 9 -37.01 23.60 -27.04
N GLN A 10 -36.25 24.69 -27.19
CA GLN A 10 -34.85 24.75 -26.79
C GLN A 10 -34.67 24.91 -25.29
N SER A 11 -35.63 25.50 -24.57
CA SER A 11 -35.61 25.58 -23.09
C SER A 11 -36.04 24.28 -22.43
N GLU A 12 -36.99 23.53 -23.04
CA GLU A 12 -37.38 22.20 -22.55
C GLU A 12 -36.32 21.12 -22.83
N ASN A 13 -35.40 21.33 -23.78
CA ASN A 13 -34.26 20.46 -24.05
C ASN A 13 -32.96 20.79 -23.27
N LYS A 14 -33.00 21.68 -22.29
CA LYS A 14 -32.05 21.62 -21.20
C LYS A 14 -32.38 20.38 -20.35
N LYS A 15 -32.09 19.20 -20.89
CA LYS A 15 -31.84 18.03 -20.07
C LYS A 15 -30.88 18.51 -18.99
N ASP A 16 -31.29 18.43 -17.73
CA ASP A 16 -30.41 18.59 -16.59
C ASP A 16 -29.21 17.70 -16.84
N THR A 17 -28.11 18.25 -17.34
CA THR A 17 -26.87 17.53 -17.52
C THR A 17 -26.41 17.24 -16.12
N LEU A 18 -26.55 15.97 -15.69
CA LEU A 18 -26.07 15.49 -14.41
C LEU A 18 -24.61 15.90 -14.28
N THR A 19 -24.33 16.79 -13.35
CA THR A 19 -22.96 17.23 -13.07
C THR A 19 -22.19 16.10 -12.39
N THR A 20 -20.88 16.10 -12.51
CA THR A 20 -20.00 15.11 -11.87
C THR A 20 -20.14 15.06 -10.36
N ASP A 21 -20.70 16.09 -9.74
CA ASP A 21 -20.95 16.18 -8.29
C ASP A 21 -21.94 15.13 -7.77
N TYR A 22 -22.80 14.59 -8.65
CA TYR A 22 -23.71 13.50 -8.29
C TYR A 22 -23.05 12.12 -8.29
N TYR A 23 -21.85 11.98 -8.89
CA TYR A 23 -21.10 10.72 -8.91
C TYR A 23 -20.11 10.71 -7.75
N LYS A 24 -20.43 9.96 -6.70
CA LYS A 24 -19.64 9.92 -5.46
C LYS A 24 -18.99 8.57 -5.23
N ILE A 25 -17.80 8.63 -4.68
CA ILE A 25 -17.02 7.46 -4.25
C ILE A 25 -16.75 7.61 -2.76
N TYR A 26 -17.26 6.68 -1.98
CA TYR A 26 -17.09 6.64 -0.54
C TYR A 26 -16.01 5.63 -0.16
N TYR A 27 -15.18 5.95 0.82
CA TYR A 27 -14.15 5.07 1.37
C TYR A 27 -14.44 4.74 2.83
N LEU A 28 -13.76 3.71 3.36
CA LEU A 28 -13.95 3.27 4.75
C LEU A 28 -13.36 4.25 5.77
N ASP A 29 -12.35 5.01 5.39
CA ASP A 29 -11.73 6.06 6.22
C ASP A 29 -12.58 7.34 6.34
N GLY A 30 -13.69 7.41 5.62
CA GLY A 30 -14.63 8.53 5.61
C GLY A 30 -14.35 9.56 4.52
N ARG A 31 -13.35 9.35 3.66
CA ARG A 31 -13.16 10.18 2.46
C ARG A 31 -14.35 10.01 1.52
N VAL A 32 -14.74 11.10 0.89
CA VAL A 32 -15.72 11.14 -0.19
C VAL A 32 -15.10 11.91 -1.35
N GLU A 33 -15.06 11.29 -2.50
CA GLU A 33 -14.54 11.88 -3.72
C GLU A 33 -15.65 11.96 -4.76
N SER A 34 -15.64 13.02 -5.59
CA SER A 34 -16.45 13.07 -6.81
C SER A 34 -15.65 12.50 -7.98
N VAL A 35 -16.34 11.89 -8.93
CA VAL A 35 -15.69 11.39 -10.14
C VAL A 35 -15.15 12.58 -10.93
N ASP A 36 -13.86 12.54 -11.22
CA ASP A 36 -13.21 13.55 -12.06
C ASP A 36 -13.22 13.11 -13.52
N THR A 37 -13.94 13.85 -14.36
CA THR A 37 -14.00 13.62 -15.81
C THR A 37 -13.05 14.52 -16.60
N SER A 38 -12.25 15.37 -15.94
CA SER A 38 -11.29 16.23 -16.61
C SER A 38 -10.20 15.40 -17.31
N LEU A 39 -9.82 15.81 -18.53
CA LEU A 39 -8.70 15.23 -19.26
C LEU A 39 -7.49 16.15 -19.10
N ASN A 40 -6.66 15.85 -18.10
CA ASN A 40 -5.43 16.61 -17.84
C ASN A 40 -4.28 15.68 -17.47
N ILE A 41 -3.07 16.22 -17.54
CA ILE A 41 -1.82 15.49 -17.25
C ILE A 41 -1.76 14.98 -15.80
N TYR A 42 -2.51 15.58 -14.87
CA TYR A 42 -2.51 15.17 -13.46
C TYR A 42 -3.18 13.82 -13.23
N LYS A 43 -4.00 13.33 -14.17
CA LYS A 43 -4.55 11.97 -14.08
C LYS A 43 -3.47 10.90 -14.13
N ASP A 44 -2.37 11.13 -14.82
CA ASP A 44 -1.24 10.21 -14.84
C ASP A 44 -0.66 10.01 -13.43
N TYR A 45 -0.63 11.05 -12.61
CA TYR A 45 -0.19 10.96 -11.21
C TYR A 45 -1.11 10.12 -10.35
N LYS A 46 -2.41 10.13 -10.62
CA LYS A 46 -3.39 9.31 -9.89
C LYS A 46 -3.17 7.81 -10.13
N PHE A 47 -2.78 7.44 -11.33
CA PHE A 47 -2.59 6.04 -11.75
C PHE A 47 -1.14 5.57 -11.63
N ASN A 48 -0.19 6.48 -11.61
CA ASN A 48 1.22 6.21 -11.44
C ASN A 48 1.63 6.56 -10.00
N PHE A 49 1.60 5.56 -9.12
CA PHE A 49 1.92 5.78 -7.71
C PHE A 49 3.39 6.20 -7.46
N LEU A 50 4.33 5.97 -8.39
CA LEU A 50 5.67 6.55 -8.34
C LEU A 50 5.65 8.07 -8.24
N ARG A 51 4.71 8.69 -8.93
CA ARG A 51 4.57 10.14 -8.97
C ARG A 51 3.60 10.71 -7.94
N GLN A 52 2.92 9.85 -7.18
CA GLN A 52 2.09 10.27 -6.04
C GLN A 52 2.92 10.60 -4.81
N ASP A 53 4.15 10.12 -4.80
CA ASP A 53 5.10 10.32 -3.72
C ASP A 53 6.25 11.18 -4.21
N SER A 54 6.35 12.34 -3.66
CA SER A 54 7.33 13.33 -4.07
C SER A 54 8.73 13.08 -3.56
N PHE A 55 9.20 11.97 -3.08
CA PHE A 55 10.59 11.68 -2.65
C PHE A 55 10.70 10.51 -1.67
N GLU A 56 9.61 9.84 -1.33
CA GLU A 56 9.66 8.78 -0.32
C GLU A 56 9.98 7.40 -0.89
N PHE A 57 9.92 7.23 -2.23
CA PHE A 57 10.19 5.95 -2.88
C PHE A 57 11.43 6.00 -3.76
N LEU A 58 12.30 5.03 -3.56
CA LEU A 58 13.37 4.75 -4.50
C LEU A 58 12.79 4.02 -5.70
N GLU A 59 12.87 4.64 -6.87
CA GLU A 59 12.40 4.06 -8.12
C GLU A 59 13.17 2.80 -8.50
N MET A 60 12.44 1.78 -8.92
CA MET A 60 12.97 0.56 -9.51
C MET A 60 12.78 0.59 -11.04
N PRO A 61 13.52 -0.24 -11.80
CA PRO A 61 13.68 -0.06 -13.24
C PRO A 61 12.42 -0.22 -14.08
N ASN A 62 11.32 -0.75 -13.55
CA ASN A 62 10.12 -0.96 -14.36
C ASN A 62 8.82 -0.90 -13.57
N VAL A 63 7.71 -0.79 -14.31
CA VAL A 63 6.36 -0.77 -13.77
C VAL A 63 6.07 -2.06 -13.00
N GLY A 64 5.57 -1.94 -11.79
CA GLY A 64 5.19 -3.08 -10.96
C GLY A 64 6.31 -3.67 -10.10
N SER A 65 7.54 -3.15 -10.20
CA SER A 65 8.62 -3.52 -9.28
C SER A 65 8.27 -3.15 -7.84
N SER A 66 8.86 -3.86 -6.91
CA SER A 66 8.83 -3.48 -5.49
C SER A 66 9.57 -2.17 -5.28
N TYR A 67 9.17 -1.40 -4.28
CA TYR A 67 9.83 -0.14 -3.95
C TYR A 67 10.49 -0.19 -2.59
N ASN A 68 11.61 0.53 -2.46
CA ASN A 68 12.18 0.86 -1.17
C ASN A 68 11.67 2.23 -0.74
N LYS A 69 11.21 2.34 0.49
CA LYS A 69 10.77 3.60 1.07
C LYS A 69 11.97 4.35 1.62
N LEU A 70 12.24 5.57 1.11
CA LEU A 70 13.33 6.43 1.56
C LEU A 70 12.92 7.26 2.78
N GLY A 71 11.68 7.73 2.79
CA GLY A 71 11.13 8.47 3.93
C GLY A 71 10.32 7.56 4.85
N TYR A 72 10.22 7.91 6.12
CA TYR A 72 9.42 7.20 7.11
C TYR A 72 8.42 8.14 7.78
N THR A 73 7.42 7.58 8.45
CA THR A 73 6.53 8.30 9.36
C THR A 73 6.16 7.40 10.52
N PHE A 74 6.17 7.96 11.72
CA PHE A 74 5.76 7.28 12.94
C PHE A 74 4.33 7.64 13.36
N ASN A 75 3.70 8.54 12.61
CA ASN A 75 2.34 9.01 12.85
C ASN A 75 1.27 8.07 12.26
N ASN A 76 1.44 6.76 12.45
CA ASN A 76 0.53 5.73 11.94
C ASN A 76 -0.24 5.06 13.07
N ARG A 77 -1.56 5.03 12.94
CA ARG A 77 -2.46 4.26 13.79
C ARG A 77 -2.48 2.82 13.29
N ILE A 78 -2.20 1.86 14.15
CA ILE A 78 -2.17 0.43 13.80
C ILE A 78 -3.04 -0.31 14.81
N ASP A 79 -4.04 -1.02 14.32
CA ASP A 79 -4.99 -1.77 15.17
C ASP A 79 -4.49 -3.15 15.57
N TYR A 80 -3.53 -3.71 14.83
CA TYR A 80 -2.96 -5.03 15.06
C TYR A 80 -1.58 -5.16 14.39
N PRO A 81 -0.69 -6.06 14.87
CA PRO A 81 0.60 -6.31 14.24
C PRO A 81 0.45 -6.78 12.80
N LYS A 82 1.21 -6.19 11.90
CA LYS A 82 1.20 -6.53 10.47
C LYS A 82 2.18 -7.66 10.16
N LEU A 83 1.99 -8.30 9.00
CA LEU A 83 2.92 -9.32 8.51
C LEU A 83 4.36 -8.80 8.39
N GLY A 84 4.54 -7.52 8.01
CA GLY A 84 5.84 -6.85 7.99
C GLY A 84 6.50 -6.78 6.62
N PHE A 85 6.10 -7.61 5.65
CA PHE A 85 6.60 -7.52 4.28
C PHE A 85 5.96 -6.33 3.57
N ARG A 86 6.77 -5.38 3.07
CA ARG A 86 6.28 -4.09 2.56
C ARG A 86 6.48 -3.89 1.07
N GLY A 87 7.54 -4.43 0.49
CA GLY A 87 7.96 -4.10 -0.88
C GLY A 87 6.86 -4.22 -1.94
N LYS A 88 6.03 -5.26 -1.89
CA LYS A 88 4.92 -5.47 -2.82
C LYS A 88 3.63 -4.74 -2.44
N HIS A 89 3.51 -4.28 -1.19
CA HIS A 89 2.27 -3.68 -0.69
C HIS A 89 2.01 -2.26 -1.19
N PHE A 90 2.94 -1.62 -1.89
CA PHE A 90 2.70 -0.33 -2.53
C PHE A 90 1.70 -0.40 -3.68
N HIS A 91 1.60 -1.55 -4.33
CA HIS A 91 0.60 -1.80 -5.37
C HIS A 91 -0.68 -2.44 -4.83
N TYR A 92 -0.67 -2.85 -3.58
CA TYR A 92 -1.75 -3.59 -2.96
C TYR A 92 -2.86 -2.64 -2.52
N TYR A 93 -4.10 -3.00 -2.86
CA TYR A 93 -5.28 -2.31 -2.35
C TYR A 93 -5.64 -2.86 -0.97
N GLU A 94 -5.46 -2.05 0.06
CA GLU A 94 -5.99 -2.34 1.39
C GLU A 94 -7.52 -2.17 1.41
N ALA A 95 -8.17 -2.51 2.51
CA ALA A 95 -9.63 -2.38 2.61
C ALA A 95 -10.10 -0.93 2.49
N GLU A 96 -9.30 -0.01 3.00
CA GLU A 96 -9.52 1.43 3.02
C GLU A 96 -9.40 2.06 1.61
N ASP A 97 -8.72 1.39 0.66
CA ASP A 97 -8.53 1.86 -0.71
C ASP A 97 -9.69 1.46 -1.65
N ILE A 98 -10.63 0.65 -1.16
CA ILE A 98 -11.76 0.21 -1.98
C ILE A 98 -12.85 1.26 -2.00
N GLY A 99 -13.17 1.76 -3.21
CA GLY A 99 -14.25 2.70 -3.44
C GLY A 99 -15.63 2.03 -3.45
N TYR A 100 -16.59 2.66 -2.80
CA TYR A 100 -18.00 2.31 -2.84
C TYR A 100 -18.75 3.42 -3.55
N TYR A 101 -19.29 3.11 -4.71
CA TYR A 101 -19.82 4.10 -5.63
C TYR A 101 -21.30 4.39 -5.35
N GLU A 102 -21.69 5.61 -5.68
CA GLU A 102 -23.07 6.05 -5.82
C GLU A 102 -23.14 6.88 -7.09
N VAL A 103 -23.80 6.33 -8.13
CA VAL A 103 -23.80 6.89 -9.48
C VAL A 103 -25.24 7.01 -9.99
N PRO A 104 -25.69 8.19 -10.47
CA PRO A 104 -27.04 8.36 -10.97
C PRO A 104 -27.30 7.64 -12.30
N THR A 105 -26.26 7.41 -13.09
CA THR A 105 -26.30 6.62 -14.33
C THR A 105 -25.12 5.65 -14.36
N PRO A 106 -25.14 4.60 -15.19
CA PRO A 106 -23.99 3.72 -15.38
C PRO A 106 -22.72 4.51 -15.66
N PHE A 107 -21.66 4.18 -14.92
CA PHE A 107 -20.36 4.82 -15.02
C PHE A 107 -19.30 3.81 -15.44
N THR A 108 -18.48 4.18 -16.42
CA THR A 108 -17.32 3.38 -16.84
C THR A 108 -16.11 4.29 -16.98
N GLU A 109 -15.02 3.89 -16.35
CA GLU A 109 -13.70 4.52 -16.52
C GLU A 109 -12.71 3.45 -16.97
N ILE A 110 -11.99 3.71 -18.05
CA ILE A 110 -10.91 2.86 -18.53
C ILE A 110 -9.68 3.73 -18.69
N PHE A 111 -8.64 3.38 -17.95
CA PHE A 111 -7.32 3.96 -18.08
C PHE A 111 -6.36 2.93 -18.66
N ALA A 112 -5.73 3.26 -19.78
CA ALA A 112 -4.71 2.43 -20.40
C ALA A 112 -3.45 3.26 -20.63
N LYS A 113 -2.30 2.73 -20.27
CA LYS A 113 -1.00 3.37 -20.47
C LYS A 113 0.03 2.34 -20.90
N SER A 114 0.83 2.68 -21.89
CA SER A 114 2.06 1.95 -22.22
C SER A 114 3.27 2.72 -21.72
N SER A 115 4.32 2.02 -21.36
CA SER A 115 5.61 2.56 -20.96
C SER A 115 6.74 1.80 -21.62
N PHE A 116 7.98 2.26 -21.43
CA PHE A 116 9.15 1.59 -21.97
C PHE A 116 9.22 0.12 -21.53
N GLU A 117 9.97 -0.68 -22.28
CA GLU A 117 10.25 -2.10 -22.03
C GLU A 117 8.96 -2.95 -21.97
N GLN A 118 8.09 -2.72 -22.94
CA GLN A 118 6.80 -3.39 -23.06
C GLN A 118 5.91 -3.25 -21.80
N GLY A 119 6.11 -2.15 -21.06
CA GLY A 119 5.29 -1.83 -19.90
C GLY A 119 3.87 -1.48 -20.33
N GLN A 120 2.87 -2.05 -19.65
CA GLN A 120 1.46 -1.79 -19.89
C GLN A 120 0.72 -1.73 -18.56
N ILE A 121 -0.17 -0.77 -18.44
CA ILE A 121 -1.10 -0.64 -17.32
C ILE A 121 -2.50 -0.50 -17.89
N LEU A 122 -3.45 -1.26 -17.35
CA LEU A 122 -4.88 -1.12 -17.58
C LEU A 122 -5.57 -1.04 -16.23
N ASP A 123 -6.34 0.00 -15.98
CA ASP A 123 -7.26 0.10 -14.83
C ASP A 123 -8.65 0.41 -15.35
N ALA A 124 -9.58 -0.50 -15.13
CA ALA A 124 -10.95 -0.40 -15.61
C ALA A 124 -11.92 -0.50 -14.44
N VAL A 125 -12.92 0.37 -14.42
CA VAL A 125 -13.99 0.41 -13.42
C VAL A 125 -15.31 0.51 -14.14
N ILE A 126 -16.28 -0.32 -13.75
CA ILE A 126 -17.67 -0.24 -14.20
C ILE A 126 -18.53 -0.21 -12.95
N SER A 127 -19.38 0.80 -12.82
CA SER A 127 -20.30 0.98 -11.69
C SER A 127 -21.71 1.24 -12.20
N ILE A 128 -22.67 0.51 -11.64
CA ILE A 128 -24.08 0.61 -11.99
C ILE A 128 -24.95 0.55 -10.75
N ASN A 129 -26.03 1.35 -10.74
CA ASN A 129 -27.08 1.18 -9.76
C ASN A 129 -28.15 0.24 -10.32
N LEU A 130 -28.40 -0.87 -9.61
CA LEU A 130 -29.54 -1.75 -9.94
C LEU A 130 -30.86 -1.19 -9.43
N SER A 131 -30.81 -0.39 -8.39
CA SER A 131 -31.91 0.41 -7.86
C SER A 131 -31.36 1.70 -7.25
N GLN A 132 -32.21 2.58 -6.77
CA GLN A 132 -31.78 3.78 -6.04
C GLN A 132 -31.03 3.46 -4.75
N GLU A 133 -31.24 2.27 -4.21
CA GLU A 133 -30.66 1.82 -2.95
C GLU A 133 -29.37 1.01 -3.13
N LEU A 134 -29.16 0.41 -4.30
CA LEU A 134 -28.14 -0.63 -4.50
C LEU A 134 -27.24 -0.34 -5.68
N ASN A 135 -25.97 -0.15 -5.39
CA ASN A 135 -24.90 -0.01 -6.37
C ASN A 135 -24.02 -1.27 -6.41
N PHE A 136 -23.60 -1.64 -7.61
CA PHE A 136 -22.55 -2.62 -7.86
C PHE A 136 -21.41 -2.02 -8.66
N THR A 137 -20.20 -2.33 -8.27
CA THR A 137 -18.98 -1.90 -8.96
C THR A 137 -18.05 -3.08 -9.18
N LEU A 138 -17.59 -3.23 -10.41
CA LEU A 138 -16.53 -4.14 -10.81
C LEU A 138 -15.33 -3.32 -11.23
N ALA A 139 -14.16 -3.67 -10.74
CA ALA A 139 -12.92 -3.02 -11.13
C ALA A 139 -11.80 -4.04 -11.32
N HIS A 140 -10.97 -3.80 -12.32
CA HIS A 140 -9.81 -4.61 -12.63
C HIS A 140 -8.62 -3.74 -12.95
N LYS A 141 -7.49 -3.97 -12.26
CA LYS A 141 -6.21 -3.36 -12.59
C LYS A 141 -5.20 -4.44 -12.96
N GLY A 142 -4.72 -4.36 -14.17
CA GLY A 142 -3.65 -5.19 -14.69
C GLY A 142 -2.42 -4.35 -15.01
N TYR A 143 -1.23 -4.88 -14.74
CA TYR A 143 0.02 -4.31 -15.24
C TYR A 143 1.02 -5.41 -15.55
N LYS A 144 1.89 -5.14 -16.49
CA LYS A 144 3.03 -5.99 -16.85
C LYS A 144 4.17 -5.13 -17.39
N SER A 145 5.40 -5.61 -17.23
CA SER A 145 6.58 -5.08 -17.87
C SER A 145 7.63 -6.17 -17.97
N LEU A 146 8.38 -6.22 -19.07
CA LEU A 146 9.55 -7.12 -19.17
C LEU A 146 10.71 -6.59 -18.33
N GLY A 147 10.81 -5.26 -18.24
CA GLY A 147 11.96 -4.59 -17.65
C GLY A 147 13.14 -4.50 -18.61
N LYS A 148 14.05 -3.60 -18.32
CA LYS A 148 15.23 -3.31 -19.15
C LYS A 148 16.41 -4.21 -18.83
N TYR A 149 16.47 -4.72 -17.60
CA TYR A 149 17.56 -5.57 -17.13
C TYR A 149 17.11 -7.04 -17.07
N VAL A 150 18.09 -7.94 -17.06
CA VAL A 150 17.85 -9.37 -16.88
C VAL A 150 17.08 -9.61 -15.58
N ASN A 151 16.13 -10.51 -15.63
CA ASN A 151 15.35 -10.98 -14.48
C ASN A 151 14.64 -9.85 -13.71
N THR A 152 13.99 -8.92 -14.44
CA THR A 152 13.23 -7.81 -13.84
C THR A 152 11.76 -7.77 -14.26
N ARG A 153 11.26 -8.84 -14.91
CA ARG A 153 9.86 -8.92 -15.33
C ARG A 153 8.90 -8.77 -14.15
N THR A 154 7.84 -8.01 -14.38
CA THR A 154 6.78 -7.78 -13.40
C THR A 154 5.40 -8.05 -14.01
N ARG A 155 4.47 -8.47 -13.16
CA ARG A 155 3.08 -8.67 -13.54
C ARG A 155 2.18 -8.51 -12.31
N GLY A 156 1.07 -7.82 -12.47
CA GLY A 156 0.02 -7.73 -11.47
C GLY A 156 -1.36 -7.89 -12.06
N ASN A 157 -2.24 -8.47 -11.27
CA ASN A 157 -3.65 -8.66 -11.60
C ASN A 157 -4.47 -8.46 -10.33
N GLN A 158 -5.36 -7.47 -10.32
CA GLN A 158 -6.10 -7.05 -9.14
C GLN A 158 -7.58 -6.86 -9.50
N PHE A 159 -8.38 -7.83 -9.12
CA PHE A 159 -9.83 -7.80 -9.25
C PHE A 159 -10.46 -7.23 -7.98
N ARG A 160 -11.45 -6.36 -8.15
CA ARG A 160 -12.22 -5.73 -7.06
C ARG A 160 -13.70 -5.74 -7.43
N PHE A 161 -14.49 -6.26 -6.53
CA PHE A 161 -15.95 -6.13 -6.56
C PHE A 161 -16.38 -5.37 -5.32
N SER A 162 -17.20 -4.35 -5.45
CA SER A 162 -17.79 -3.66 -4.31
C SER A 162 -19.28 -3.37 -4.51
N THR A 163 -20.00 -3.30 -3.42
CA THR A 163 -21.40 -2.91 -3.40
C THR A 163 -21.68 -1.93 -2.28
N ASN A 164 -22.53 -0.98 -2.55
CA ASN A 164 -23.03 0.02 -1.61
C ASN A 164 -24.56 -0.05 -1.60
N PHE A 165 -25.11 -0.37 -0.44
CA PHE A 165 -26.55 -0.44 -0.24
C PHE A 165 -26.99 0.57 0.82
N ASN A 166 -28.00 1.37 0.49
CA ASN A 166 -28.68 2.30 1.37
C ASN A 166 -30.19 2.06 1.28
N SER A 167 -30.82 1.59 2.37
CA SER A 167 -32.26 1.33 2.35
C SER A 167 -33.09 2.59 2.07
N LYS A 168 -34.29 2.44 1.46
CA LYS A 168 -35.20 3.57 1.14
C LYS A 168 -35.46 4.50 2.31
N ASN A 169 -35.62 3.94 3.50
CA ASN A 169 -35.80 4.70 4.72
C ASN A 169 -34.52 5.25 5.34
N LYS A 170 -33.38 5.11 4.64
CA LYS A 170 -32.02 5.55 5.06
C LYS A 170 -31.55 5.00 6.41
N LYS A 171 -32.25 3.99 6.96
CA LYS A 171 -31.95 3.43 8.28
C LYS A 171 -30.92 2.30 8.25
N SER A 172 -30.77 1.61 7.13
CA SER A 172 -29.83 0.50 6.99
C SER A 172 -28.85 0.77 5.86
N LYS A 173 -27.58 0.52 6.11
CA LYS A 173 -26.48 0.69 5.14
C LYS A 173 -25.61 -0.57 5.15
N LEU A 174 -25.18 -1.00 3.96
CA LEU A 174 -24.23 -2.08 3.80
C LEU A 174 -23.16 -1.68 2.80
N LYS A 175 -21.91 -1.82 3.20
CA LYS A 175 -20.75 -1.81 2.30
C LYS A 175 -20.16 -3.20 2.29
N PHE A 176 -19.98 -3.75 1.10
CA PHE A 176 -19.40 -5.08 0.95
C PHE A 176 -18.40 -5.08 -0.19
N HIS A 177 -17.28 -5.77 -0.03
CA HIS A 177 -16.36 -6.00 -1.14
C HIS A 177 -15.68 -7.36 -1.10
N ILE A 178 -15.29 -7.81 -2.28
CA ILE A 178 -14.38 -8.95 -2.48
C ILE A 178 -13.21 -8.47 -3.33
N THR A 179 -12.00 -8.86 -2.96
CA THR A 179 -10.81 -8.61 -3.77
C THR A 179 -10.02 -9.89 -4.00
N SER A 180 -9.43 -9.99 -5.18
CA SER A 180 -8.42 -10.99 -5.52
C SER A 180 -7.24 -10.29 -6.15
N GLN A 181 -6.08 -10.38 -5.55
CA GLN A 181 -4.89 -9.66 -5.97
C GLN A 181 -3.71 -10.63 -6.10
N ASN A 182 -3.01 -10.52 -7.21
CA ASN A 182 -1.80 -11.31 -7.49
C ASN A 182 -0.73 -10.37 -8.07
N MET A 183 0.43 -10.34 -7.45
CA MET A 183 1.57 -9.53 -7.85
C MET A 183 2.80 -10.41 -7.92
N PHE A 184 3.41 -10.45 -9.08
CA PHE A 184 4.58 -11.26 -9.41
C PHE A 184 5.73 -10.35 -9.82
N ASN A 185 6.93 -10.66 -9.34
CA ASN A 185 8.16 -10.00 -9.72
C ASN A 185 9.27 -11.04 -9.90
N GLN A 186 10.05 -10.88 -10.94
CA GLN A 186 11.40 -11.43 -10.97
C GLN A 186 12.30 -10.57 -10.10
N GLU A 187 13.20 -11.19 -9.36
CA GLU A 187 14.09 -10.57 -8.41
C GLU A 187 15.53 -10.71 -8.91
N SER A 188 16.06 -9.65 -9.51
CA SER A 188 17.43 -9.66 -10.07
C SER A 188 18.52 -9.49 -9.00
N GLY A 189 18.18 -8.96 -7.82
CA GLY A 189 19.16 -8.60 -6.78
C GLY A 189 20.14 -7.48 -7.20
N GLY A 190 19.87 -6.81 -8.33
CA GLY A 190 20.77 -5.84 -8.95
C GLY A 190 21.77 -6.49 -9.90
N LEU A 191 22.73 -5.71 -10.42
CA LEU A 191 23.79 -6.21 -11.29
C LEU A 191 24.80 -7.04 -10.49
N SER A 192 25.30 -8.13 -11.11
CA SER A 192 26.46 -8.85 -10.58
C SER A 192 27.74 -7.99 -10.68
N PRO A 193 28.83 -8.36 -10.02
CA PRO A 193 30.12 -7.69 -10.22
C PRO A 193 30.53 -7.61 -11.69
N ASP A 194 30.34 -8.69 -12.44
CA ASP A 194 30.60 -8.71 -13.89
C ASP A 194 29.63 -7.79 -14.63
N GLY A 195 28.37 -7.76 -14.23
CA GLY A 195 27.38 -6.84 -14.78
C GLY A 195 27.73 -5.38 -14.56
N ILE A 196 28.28 -5.03 -13.40
CA ILE A 196 28.79 -3.68 -13.12
C ILE A 196 30.00 -3.39 -14.02
N TYR A 197 30.96 -4.31 -14.11
CA TYR A 197 32.13 -4.17 -14.96
C TYR A 197 31.74 -3.97 -16.43
N PHE A 198 30.82 -4.76 -16.96
CA PHE A 198 30.34 -4.61 -18.33
C PHE A 198 29.60 -3.29 -18.55
N PHE A 199 28.85 -2.82 -17.54
CA PHE A 199 28.16 -1.55 -17.62
C PHE A 199 29.12 -0.35 -17.64
N GLU A 200 30.19 -0.39 -16.84
CA GLU A 200 31.12 0.73 -16.67
C GLU A 200 32.21 0.75 -17.75
N GLN A 201 32.70 -0.42 -18.19
CA GLN A 201 33.87 -0.53 -19.04
C GLN A 201 33.53 -0.83 -20.49
N ALA A 202 32.27 -1.23 -20.79
CA ALA A 202 31.85 -1.65 -22.15
C ALA A 202 32.91 -2.54 -22.88
N PRO A 203 33.39 -3.61 -22.25
CA PRO A 203 34.47 -4.42 -22.84
C PRO A 203 33.99 -5.17 -24.05
N ASN A 204 34.90 -5.40 -25.01
CA ASN A 204 34.67 -6.38 -26.06
C ASN A 204 34.65 -7.79 -25.47
N TYR A 205 33.75 -8.65 -25.93
CA TYR A 205 33.70 -10.04 -25.52
C TYR A 205 33.55 -10.97 -26.74
N PHE A 206 34.04 -12.21 -26.56
CA PHE A 206 34.01 -13.21 -27.60
C PHE A 206 32.59 -13.71 -27.85
N VAL A 207 32.25 -13.90 -29.13
CA VAL A 207 31.02 -14.58 -29.50
C VAL A 207 31.23 -16.07 -29.26
N LEU A 208 30.24 -16.70 -28.58
CA LEU A 208 30.28 -18.12 -28.30
C LEU A 208 29.30 -18.86 -29.22
N ASP A 209 29.69 -20.06 -29.65
CA ASP A 209 28.80 -20.99 -30.33
C ASP A 209 27.74 -21.58 -29.36
N ASN A 210 26.87 -22.44 -29.90
CA ASN A 210 25.83 -23.10 -29.11
C ASN A 210 26.36 -24.06 -28.02
N PHE A 211 27.66 -24.36 -28.05
CA PHE A 211 28.36 -25.24 -27.12
C PHE A 211 29.20 -24.44 -26.10
N GLY A 212 29.25 -23.11 -26.23
CA GLY A 212 30.02 -22.23 -25.36
C GLY A 212 31.49 -22.05 -25.76
N ASN A 213 31.91 -22.47 -26.99
CA ASN A 213 33.24 -22.23 -27.51
C ASN A 213 33.29 -20.88 -28.22
N GLN A 214 34.48 -20.24 -28.20
CA GLN A 214 34.74 -19.02 -28.96
C GLN A 214 34.71 -19.32 -30.46
N ILE A 215 34.05 -18.48 -31.24
CA ILE A 215 33.99 -18.59 -32.70
C ILE A 215 35.26 -17.98 -33.25
N GLU A 216 36.02 -18.79 -33.98
CA GLU A 216 37.26 -18.39 -34.66
C GLU A 216 36.95 -17.96 -36.11
N ASN A 217 37.49 -16.82 -36.53
CA ASN A 217 37.41 -16.29 -37.88
C ASN A 217 38.41 -17.00 -38.80
N GLU A 218 38.26 -16.85 -40.10
CA GLU A 218 39.15 -17.46 -41.10
C GLU A 218 40.61 -16.98 -40.99
N ASP A 219 40.87 -15.85 -40.36
CA ASP A 219 42.19 -15.27 -40.11
C ASP A 219 42.83 -15.71 -38.78
N GLY A 220 42.18 -16.60 -38.04
CA GLY A 220 42.64 -17.08 -36.74
C GLY A 220 42.35 -16.13 -35.58
N SER A 221 41.65 -15.01 -35.82
CA SER A 221 41.12 -14.15 -34.75
C SER A 221 39.80 -14.69 -34.24
N PHE A 222 39.45 -14.34 -33.01
CA PHE A 222 38.14 -14.70 -32.47
C PHE A 222 37.11 -13.60 -32.76
N GLU A 223 35.90 -14.01 -33.11
CA GLU A 223 34.78 -13.08 -33.28
C GLU A 223 34.48 -12.38 -31.97
N MET A 224 34.52 -11.04 -31.98
CA MET A 224 34.26 -10.20 -30.80
C MET A 224 33.13 -9.23 -31.09
N ILE A 225 32.30 -9.01 -30.05
CA ILE A 225 31.24 -8.00 -30.05
C ILE A 225 31.63 -6.92 -29.07
N GLU A 226 31.62 -5.68 -29.54
CA GLU A 226 31.70 -4.52 -28.65
C GLU A 226 30.43 -4.42 -27.83
N TYR A 227 30.58 -4.40 -26.50
CA TYR A 227 29.46 -4.32 -25.58
C TYR A 227 29.14 -2.88 -25.27
N ASP A 228 28.01 -2.39 -25.79
CA ASP A 228 27.46 -1.13 -25.36
C ASP A 228 26.58 -1.33 -24.13
N GLY A 229 27.19 -1.30 -22.97
CA GLY A 229 26.50 -1.45 -21.67
C GLY A 229 25.42 -0.42 -21.40
N TYR A 230 25.44 0.70 -22.12
CA TYR A 230 24.42 1.72 -22.04
C TYR A 230 23.17 1.37 -22.83
N LEU A 231 23.32 0.80 -24.02
CA LEU A 231 22.20 0.46 -24.91
C LEU A 231 21.71 -0.98 -24.68
N ASP A 232 22.59 -1.91 -24.36
CA ASP A 232 22.28 -3.34 -24.27
C ASP A 232 22.18 -3.85 -22.82
N ARG A 233 21.42 -3.12 -21.99
CA ARG A 233 21.22 -3.45 -20.57
C ARG A 233 20.52 -4.80 -20.35
N SER A 234 19.85 -5.33 -21.36
CA SER A 234 19.19 -6.63 -21.30
C SER A 234 20.16 -7.82 -21.24
N ARG A 235 21.45 -7.60 -21.49
CA ARG A 235 22.48 -8.63 -21.42
C ARG A 235 23.32 -8.60 -20.14
N LEU A 236 23.18 -7.54 -19.33
CA LEU A 236 23.95 -7.40 -18.10
C LEU A 236 23.56 -8.47 -17.07
N PRO A 237 24.52 -9.30 -16.62
CA PRO A 237 24.22 -10.35 -15.65
C PRO A 237 23.71 -9.79 -14.33
N SER A 238 22.67 -10.41 -13.80
CA SER A 238 22.08 -10.09 -12.50
C SER A 238 22.65 -10.98 -11.40
N ARG A 239 22.53 -10.52 -10.15
CA ARG A 239 22.97 -11.30 -8.97
C ARG A 239 22.06 -12.47 -8.65
N LEU A 240 20.78 -12.35 -8.98
CA LEU A 240 19.74 -13.33 -8.69
C LEU A 240 18.95 -13.66 -9.95
N LEU A 241 18.45 -14.88 -10.01
CA LEU A 241 17.47 -15.35 -10.98
C LEU A 241 16.19 -15.83 -10.26
N ALA A 242 15.89 -15.21 -9.13
CA ALA A 242 14.77 -15.56 -8.27
C ALA A 242 13.46 -14.93 -8.72
N GLU A 243 12.37 -15.42 -8.15
CA GLU A 243 11.03 -14.93 -8.37
C GLU A 243 10.30 -14.77 -7.04
N SER A 244 9.45 -13.76 -6.95
CA SER A 244 8.61 -13.56 -5.78
C SER A 244 7.19 -13.22 -6.15
N SER A 245 6.22 -13.67 -5.35
CA SER A 245 4.83 -13.33 -5.56
C SER A 245 4.08 -13.04 -4.26
N LEU A 246 3.12 -12.13 -4.34
CA LEU A 246 2.12 -11.89 -3.31
C LEU A 246 0.75 -12.19 -3.90
N TYR A 247 0.07 -13.16 -3.32
CA TYR A 247 -1.31 -13.50 -3.63
C TYR A 247 -2.21 -13.17 -2.45
N SER A 248 -3.34 -12.53 -2.69
CA SER A 248 -4.31 -12.21 -1.64
C SER A 248 -5.74 -12.34 -2.10
N LYS A 249 -6.59 -12.79 -1.18
CA LYS A 249 -8.06 -12.74 -1.28
C LYS A 249 -8.62 -12.10 -0.03
N ARG A 250 -9.59 -11.20 -0.19
CA ARG A 250 -10.27 -10.56 0.93
C ARG A 250 -11.77 -10.52 0.70
N VAL A 251 -12.50 -10.77 1.77
CA VAL A 251 -13.93 -10.51 1.90
C VAL A 251 -14.11 -9.51 3.04
N PHE A 252 -14.91 -8.49 2.80
CA PHE A 252 -15.22 -7.46 3.77
C PHE A 252 -16.71 -7.12 3.72
N ALA A 253 -17.30 -6.93 4.88
CA ALA A 253 -18.67 -6.46 5.03
C ALA A 253 -18.74 -5.47 6.19
N ASP A 254 -19.49 -4.39 6.01
CA ASP A 254 -19.80 -3.40 7.06
C ASP A 254 -21.30 -3.07 6.97
N PHE A 255 -22.05 -3.60 7.91
CA PHE A 255 -23.48 -3.35 8.04
C PHE A 255 -23.75 -2.39 9.19
N ASN A 256 -24.51 -1.36 8.93
CA ASN A 256 -24.93 -0.37 9.93
C ASN A 256 -26.45 -0.17 9.90
N ARG A 257 -27.08 -0.17 11.06
CA ARG A 257 -28.51 0.09 11.22
C ARG A 257 -28.76 1.17 12.25
N SER A 258 -29.53 2.18 11.86
CA SER A 258 -30.03 3.20 12.77
C SER A 258 -31.06 2.60 13.72
N LEU A 259 -30.81 2.74 15.02
CA LEU A 259 -31.72 2.39 16.11
C LEU A 259 -32.65 3.55 16.45
N ILE A 260 -32.08 4.78 16.46
CA ILE A 260 -32.82 6.01 16.68
C ILE A 260 -32.56 6.93 15.51
N TYR A 261 -33.61 7.27 14.78
CA TYR A 261 -33.53 8.05 13.53
C TYR A 261 -34.39 9.30 13.63
N ASN A 262 -33.79 10.46 13.30
CA ASN A 262 -34.53 11.71 13.18
C ASN A 262 -35.04 11.84 11.75
N ASN A 263 -36.34 11.69 11.56
CA ASN A 263 -36.96 11.75 10.23
C ASN A 263 -36.94 13.17 9.63
N GLU A 264 -36.99 14.24 10.46
CA GLU A 264 -36.97 15.62 9.99
C GLU A 264 -35.61 16.02 9.42
N LYS A 265 -34.53 15.58 10.06
CA LYS A 265 -33.16 15.87 9.63
C LYS A 265 -32.57 14.78 8.73
N GLU A 266 -33.29 13.71 8.50
CA GLU A 266 -32.82 12.52 7.79
C GLU A 266 -31.46 11.99 8.32
N THR A 267 -31.24 12.05 9.62
CA THR A 267 -29.98 11.67 10.27
C THR A 267 -30.18 10.61 11.33
N SER A 268 -29.22 9.72 11.47
CA SER A 268 -29.19 8.74 12.55
C SER A 268 -28.62 9.36 13.82
N ILE A 269 -29.39 9.31 14.91
CA ILE A 269 -28.94 9.72 16.23
C ILE A 269 -28.13 8.61 16.89
N LEU A 270 -28.59 7.37 16.79
CA LEU A 270 -27.91 6.19 17.31
C LEU A 270 -27.97 5.08 16.29
N SER A 271 -26.84 4.47 15.96
CA SER A 271 -26.76 3.30 15.10
C SER A 271 -25.85 2.22 15.68
N LEU A 272 -26.24 0.98 15.39
CA LEU A 272 -25.46 -0.22 15.67
C LEU A 272 -24.88 -0.74 14.34
N GLY A 273 -23.61 -1.11 14.36
CA GLY A 273 -22.96 -1.70 13.20
C GLY A 273 -22.16 -2.95 13.53
N LEU A 274 -22.02 -3.76 12.50
CA LEU A 274 -21.22 -4.99 12.50
C LEU A 274 -20.27 -4.95 11.32
N GLN A 275 -18.99 -5.20 11.56
CA GLN A 275 -17.99 -5.25 10.52
C GLN A 275 -17.28 -6.62 10.55
N PHE A 276 -17.10 -7.18 9.39
CA PHE A 276 -16.39 -8.43 9.17
C PHE A 276 -15.29 -8.23 8.12
N LYS A 277 -14.08 -8.69 8.41
CA LYS A 277 -12.96 -8.75 7.45
C LYS A 277 -12.32 -10.13 7.55
N HIS A 278 -12.26 -10.83 6.42
CA HIS A 278 -11.45 -12.02 6.26
C HIS A 278 -10.45 -11.79 5.14
N GLU A 279 -9.16 -11.97 5.43
CA GLU A 279 -8.09 -11.73 4.47
C GLU A 279 -7.08 -12.87 4.51
N TYR A 280 -6.81 -13.42 3.33
CA TYR A 280 -5.76 -14.39 3.08
C TYR A 280 -4.66 -13.74 2.27
N LYS A 281 -3.42 -13.87 2.71
CA LYS A 281 -2.21 -13.46 1.95
C LYS A 281 -1.25 -14.64 1.89
N LYS A 282 -0.64 -14.85 0.72
CA LYS A 282 0.43 -15.81 0.50
C LYS A 282 1.60 -15.10 -0.16
N LEU A 283 2.74 -15.15 0.47
CA LEU A 283 4.02 -14.69 -0.05
C LEU A 283 4.84 -15.90 -0.45
N GLU A 284 5.42 -15.87 -1.63
CA GLU A 284 6.30 -16.92 -2.17
C GLU A 284 7.58 -16.28 -2.67
N TYR A 285 8.69 -16.96 -2.41
CA TYR A 285 9.99 -16.64 -2.97
C TYR A 285 10.63 -17.94 -3.46
N ASN A 286 11.00 -17.99 -4.74
CA ASN A 286 11.62 -19.14 -5.36
C ASN A 286 12.95 -18.71 -5.93
N ASP A 287 14.02 -19.43 -5.59
CA ASP A 287 15.34 -19.27 -6.17
C ASP A 287 15.84 -20.61 -6.69
N PRO A 288 15.64 -20.90 -7.99
CA PRO A 288 15.95 -22.20 -8.57
C PRO A 288 17.44 -22.52 -8.64
N TYR A 289 18.29 -21.51 -8.56
CA TYR A 289 19.74 -21.65 -8.69
C TYR A 289 20.49 -21.48 -7.36
N THR A 290 19.75 -21.28 -6.26
CA THR A 290 20.32 -21.17 -4.91
C THR A 290 21.48 -20.18 -4.88
N SER A 291 21.14 -18.90 -4.82
CA SER A 291 22.15 -17.83 -4.86
C SER A 291 23.04 -17.83 -3.62
N ALA A 292 24.34 -17.81 -3.83
CA ALA A 292 25.33 -17.63 -2.75
C ALA A 292 25.18 -16.29 -2.02
N LEU A 293 24.42 -15.33 -2.56
CA LEU A 293 24.19 -14.03 -1.94
C LEU A 293 23.55 -14.13 -0.54
N PHE A 294 22.69 -15.13 -0.33
CA PHE A 294 21.96 -15.32 0.94
C PHE A 294 22.54 -16.42 1.83
N GLY A 295 23.66 -17.01 1.42
CA GLY A 295 24.37 -18.04 2.16
C GLY A 295 23.98 -19.46 1.73
N GLU A 296 24.19 -20.41 2.64
CA GLU A 296 24.02 -21.83 2.36
C GLU A 296 22.58 -22.29 2.46
N VAL A 297 22.26 -23.29 1.65
CA VAL A 297 21.07 -24.11 1.73
C VAL A 297 21.48 -25.55 2.02
N GLU A 298 20.67 -26.36 2.67
CA GLU A 298 20.97 -27.77 2.87
C GLU A 298 20.96 -28.52 1.52
N GLU A 299 21.86 -29.50 1.41
CA GLU A 299 22.02 -30.29 0.20
C GLU A 299 20.69 -30.96 -0.20
N GLY A 300 20.31 -30.81 -1.47
CA GLY A 300 19.07 -31.36 -2.01
C GLY A 300 17.80 -30.53 -1.75
N ILE A 301 17.89 -29.41 -1.03
CA ILE A 301 16.75 -28.52 -0.81
C ILE A 301 16.69 -27.45 -1.91
N LEU A 302 15.54 -27.32 -2.57
CA LEU A 302 15.24 -26.20 -3.46
C LEU A 302 14.65 -25.04 -2.67
N VAL A 303 15.15 -23.84 -2.92
CA VAL A 303 14.65 -22.63 -2.30
C VAL A 303 13.26 -22.31 -2.84
N SER A 304 12.24 -22.56 -2.03
CA SER A 304 10.85 -22.28 -2.33
C SER A 304 10.14 -21.88 -1.05
N ASP A 305 10.49 -20.68 -0.56
CA ASP A 305 9.96 -20.15 0.68
C ASP A 305 8.50 -19.74 0.53
N GLN A 306 7.72 -20.05 1.54
CA GLN A 306 6.32 -19.69 1.56
C GLN A 306 5.90 -19.19 2.95
N SER A 307 5.23 -18.05 2.96
CA SER A 307 4.51 -17.53 4.13
C SER A 307 3.04 -17.36 3.80
N ARG A 308 2.15 -17.89 4.66
CA ARG A 308 0.70 -17.73 4.55
C ARG A 308 0.20 -16.97 5.76
N TYR A 309 -0.61 -15.97 5.51
CA TYR A 309 -1.22 -15.14 6.54
C TYR A 309 -2.74 -15.12 6.37
N ILE A 310 -3.44 -15.49 7.44
CA ILE A 310 -4.90 -15.42 7.51
C ILE A 310 -5.24 -14.42 8.61
N LEU A 311 -6.07 -13.45 8.27
CA LEU A 311 -6.61 -12.47 9.22
C LEU A 311 -8.12 -12.54 9.23
N GLN A 312 -8.70 -12.65 10.42
CA GLN A 312 -10.13 -12.47 10.64
C GLN A 312 -10.33 -11.37 11.68
N LYS A 313 -11.04 -10.31 11.29
CA LYS A 313 -11.41 -9.20 12.18
C LYS A 313 -12.93 -9.07 12.22
N ASN A 314 -13.50 -9.16 13.41
CA ASN A 314 -14.91 -8.94 13.68
C ASN A 314 -15.04 -7.71 14.57
N VAL A 315 -15.92 -6.78 14.24
CA VAL A 315 -16.13 -5.54 15.00
C VAL A 315 -17.62 -5.34 15.22
N ILE A 316 -17.99 -5.08 16.44
CA ILE A 316 -19.30 -4.52 16.80
C ILE A 316 -19.08 -3.07 17.20
N TYR A 317 -19.90 -2.15 16.68
CA TYR A 317 -19.74 -0.74 16.98
C TYR A 317 -21.07 -0.01 17.14
N LEU A 318 -21.04 1.01 17.97
CA LEU A 318 -22.11 1.99 18.14
C LEU A 318 -21.64 3.35 17.64
N VAL A 319 -22.48 4.03 16.89
CA VAL A 319 -22.26 5.43 16.49
C VAL A 319 -23.41 6.26 17.00
N SER A 320 -23.09 7.30 17.72
CA SER A 320 -24.06 8.29 18.19
C SER A 320 -23.72 9.68 17.70
N ASP A 321 -24.71 10.41 17.21
CA ASP A 321 -24.60 11.81 16.83
C ASP A 321 -25.45 12.66 17.76
N PHE A 322 -24.82 13.27 18.76
CA PHE A 322 -25.46 14.09 19.76
C PHE A 322 -25.57 15.58 19.37
N ASN A 323 -25.43 15.94 18.09
CA ASN A 323 -25.47 17.32 17.60
C ASN A 323 -24.56 18.29 18.39
N LYS A 324 -25.00 18.69 19.62
CA LYS A 324 -24.24 19.62 20.47
C LYS A 324 -22.92 19.06 20.99
N PHE A 325 -22.85 17.76 21.25
CA PHE A 325 -21.64 17.09 21.79
C PHE A 325 -20.77 16.42 20.71
N GLY A 326 -21.25 16.40 19.47
CA GLY A 326 -20.53 15.77 18.36
C GLY A 326 -20.85 14.30 18.16
N LYS A 327 -20.09 13.65 17.28
CA LYS A 327 -20.23 12.24 16.92
C LYS A 327 -19.29 11.39 17.75
N LEU A 328 -19.83 10.35 18.37
CA LEU A 328 -19.06 9.35 19.10
C LEU A 328 -19.26 7.98 18.44
N LYS A 329 -18.17 7.34 18.07
CA LYS A 329 -18.13 5.91 17.70
C LYS A 329 -17.39 5.16 18.79
N VAL A 330 -17.96 4.09 19.28
CA VAL A 330 -17.32 3.14 20.20
C VAL A 330 -17.38 1.77 19.57
N ASP A 331 -16.29 1.06 19.58
CA ASP A 331 -16.24 -0.28 19.01
C ASP A 331 -15.43 -1.27 19.86
N TYR A 332 -15.84 -2.53 19.74
CA TYR A 332 -15.13 -3.67 20.26
C TYR A 332 -14.76 -4.59 19.09
N SER A 333 -13.50 -4.94 18.99
CA SER A 333 -12.99 -5.78 17.91
C SER A 333 -12.33 -7.05 18.42
N LEU A 334 -12.61 -8.17 17.75
CA LEU A 334 -11.92 -9.45 17.90
C LEU A 334 -11.10 -9.69 16.64
N ILE A 335 -9.80 -9.89 16.83
CA ILE A 335 -8.84 -10.07 15.74
C ILE A 335 -8.11 -11.38 15.96
N ASN A 336 -8.24 -12.28 15.00
CA ASN A 336 -7.51 -13.53 14.95
C ASN A 336 -6.60 -13.50 13.75
N SER A 337 -5.33 -13.73 13.93
CA SER A 337 -4.37 -13.87 12.83
C SER A 337 -3.56 -15.14 12.99
N ASN A 338 -3.32 -15.78 11.86
CA ASN A 338 -2.51 -16.99 11.77
C ASN A 338 -1.46 -16.78 10.67
N ASN A 339 -0.20 -16.93 11.03
CA ASN A 339 0.91 -16.85 10.10
C ASN A 339 1.66 -18.20 10.08
N THR A 340 1.71 -18.82 8.91
CA THR A 340 2.36 -20.13 8.72
C THR A 340 3.51 -19.99 7.74
N TYR A 341 4.63 -20.65 8.03
CA TYR A 341 5.79 -20.76 7.17
C TYR A 341 6.00 -22.21 6.74
N LYS A 342 6.56 -22.40 5.56
CA LYS A 342 7.12 -23.69 5.16
C LYS A 342 8.36 -23.96 6.00
N ASP A 343 8.47 -25.16 6.53
CA ASP A 343 9.63 -25.60 7.32
C ASP A 343 10.53 -26.50 6.50
N TYR A 344 11.84 -26.35 6.72
CA TYR A 344 12.88 -27.06 6.00
C TYR A 344 13.75 -27.94 6.91
N ASP A 345 13.49 -27.97 8.24
CA ASP A 345 14.25 -28.79 9.18
C ASP A 345 14.12 -30.28 8.88
N GLY A 346 15.22 -30.90 8.52
CA GLY A 346 15.51 -32.27 8.15
C GLY A 346 14.42 -33.33 8.29
N ASN A 347 14.30 -34.27 7.42
CA ASN A 347 13.34 -35.40 7.38
C ASN A 347 11.85 -35.10 7.33
N LEU A 348 11.40 -33.89 7.58
CA LEU A 348 9.98 -33.47 7.63
C LEU A 348 9.70 -32.33 6.65
N SER A 349 10.14 -32.49 5.39
CA SER A 349 9.80 -31.54 4.32
C SER A 349 8.28 -31.36 4.22
N GLY A 350 7.78 -30.25 4.75
CA GLY A 350 6.38 -29.89 4.69
C GLY A 350 5.72 -29.56 6.03
N LEU A 351 6.43 -29.63 7.16
CA LEU A 351 5.90 -29.10 8.42
C LEU A 351 5.66 -27.59 8.30
N ILE A 352 4.45 -27.21 8.68
CA ILE A 352 4.00 -25.82 8.67
C ILE A 352 4.19 -25.28 10.08
N PHE A 353 5.14 -24.37 10.25
CA PHE A 353 5.25 -23.64 11.53
C PHE A 353 4.14 -22.59 11.60
N ASN A 354 3.42 -22.57 12.72
CA ASN A 354 2.21 -21.79 12.88
C ASN A 354 2.35 -20.80 14.05
N LEU A 355 2.13 -19.51 13.78
CA LEU A 355 2.07 -18.45 14.79
C LEU A 355 0.64 -17.91 14.85
N GLU A 356 -0.12 -18.34 15.83
CA GLU A 356 -1.48 -17.84 16.09
C GLU A 356 -1.45 -16.65 17.05
N ASN A 357 -2.19 -15.63 16.70
CA ASN A 357 -2.37 -14.44 17.54
C ASN A 357 -3.85 -14.12 17.69
N LYS A 358 -4.28 -13.91 18.92
CA LYS A 358 -5.65 -13.52 19.27
C LYS A 358 -5.61 -12.22 20.05
N GLN A 359 -6.24 -11.21 19.52
CA GLN A 359 -6.29 -9.87 20.11
C GLN A 359 -7.74 -9.40 20.23
N SER A 360 -8.03 -8.68 21.29
CA SER A 360 -9.28 -7.96 21.45
C SER A 360 -8.99 -6.51 21.79
N ASN A 361 -9.64 -5.58 21.10
CA ASN A 361 -9.46 -4.15 21.32
C ASN A 361 -10.78 -3.46 21.62
N PHE A 362 -10.69 -2.44 22.44
CA PHE A 362 -11.72 -1.45 22.62
C PHE A 362 -11.27 -0.14 22.03
N SER A 363 -12.09 0.45 21.14
CA SER A 363 -11.75 1.70 20.48
C SER A 363 -12.86 2.73 20.66
N SER A 364 -12.46 3.99 20.69
CA SER A 364 -13.38 5.12 20.73
C SER A 364 -12.88 6.22 19.79
N LYS A 365 -13.79 6.76 19.00
CA LYS A 365 -13.54 7.90 18.12
C LYS A 365 -14.60 8.97 18.38
N TRP A 366 -14.15 10.13 18.83
CA TRP A 366 -15.01 11.30 19.04
C TRP A 366 -14.65 12.41 18.07
N ILE A 367 -15.67 13.00 17.44
CA ILE A 367 -15.53 14.09 16.47
C ILE A 367 -16.48 15.20 16.85
N LYS A 368 -15.97 16.41 16.94
CA LYS A 368 -16.77 17.61 17.16
C LYS A 368 -16.37 18.68 16.16
N ASP A 369 -17.35 19.13 15.40
CA ASP A 369 -17.25 20.29 14.53
C ASP A 369 -17.70 21.54 15.32
N PHE A 370 -16.84 22.55 15.35
CA PHE A 370 -17.10 23.89 15.86
C PHE A 370 -17.20 24.84 14.66
N SER A 371 -17.60 26.09 14.90
CA SER A 371 -17.80 27.07 13.81
C SER A 371 -16.55 27.33 12.95
N PHE A 372 -15.35 27.18 13.51
CA PHE A 372 -14.10 27.53 12.84
C PHE A 372 -13.06 26.40 12.84
N PHE A 373 -13.33 25.32 13.55
CA PHE A 373 -12.40 24.20 13.66
C PHE A 373 -13.12 22.91 14.03
N LYS A 374 -12.44 21.81 13.78
CA LYS A 374 -12.86 20.45 14.09
C LYS A 374 -11.85 19.78 14.99
N ILE A 375 -12.33 19.06 15.99
CA ILE A 375 -11.51 18.20 16.84
C ILE A 375 -11.89 16.74 16.58
N GLU A 376 -10.88 15.88 16.46
CA GLU A 376 -11.03 14.44 16.41
C GLU A 376 -10.13 13.82 17.48
N LEU A 377 -10.72 13.03 18.38
CA LEU A 377 -10.03 12.23 19.38
C LEU A 377 -10.22 10.75 19.05
N ASN A 378 -9.12 9.97 19.00
CA ASN A 378 -9.18 8.53 18.81
C ASN A 378 -8.38 7.84 19.92
N ILE A 379 -8.96 6.79 20.46
CA ILE A 379 -8.35 5.93 21.46
C ILE A 379 -8.54 4.50 21.00
N ASN A 380 -7.50 3.69 21.09
CA ASN A 380 -7.56 2.25 20.91
C ASN A 380 -6.76 1.59 22.03
N LYS A 381 -7.35 0.61 22.68
CA LYS A 381 -6.74 -0.12 23.78
C LYS A 381 -6.89 -1.62 23.55
N SER A 382 -5.78 -2.33 23.53
CA SER A 382 -5.76 -3.80 23.57
C SER A 382 -6.14 -4.26 24.99
N LEU A 383 -7.03 -5.23 25.07
CA LEU A 383 -7.54 -5.78 26.34
C LEU A 383 -6.73 -6.98 26.82
N LYS A 384 -5.85 -7.52 25.96
CA LYS A 384 -4.91 -8.60 26.29
C LYS A 384 -3.48 -8.11 26.09
N GLU A 385 -2.56 -8.62 26.91
CA GLU A 385 -1.15 -8.21 26.90
C GLU A 385 -0.30 -8.96 25.87
N GLU A 386 -0.76 -10.11 25.36
CA GLU A 386 -0.01 -10.94 24.42
C GLU A 386 0.30 -10.20 23.11
N MET A 387 -0.65 -9.38 22.63
CA MET A 387 -0.49 -8.54 21.44
C MET A 387 -1.06 -7.15 21.71
N VAL A 388 -0.18 -6.17 21.66
CA VAL A 388 -0.52 -4.78 22.00
C VAL A 388 -0.59 -3.93 20.73
N SER A 389 -1.65 -3.16 20.61
CA SER A 389 -1.81 -2.09 19.65
C SER A 389 -2.62 -0.96 20.30
N ASN A 390 -1.95 -0.23 21.18
CA ASN A 390 -2.56 0.89 21.90
C ASN A 390 -2.24 2.18 21.16
N TYR A 391 -3.21 3.08 21.02
CA TYR A 391 -2.92 4.45 20.62
C TYR A 391 -3.94 5.44 21.15
N THR A 392 -3.48 6.65 21.35
CA THR A 392 -4.33 7.83 21.61
C THR A 392 -3.87 8.93 20.66
N SER A 393 -4.80 9.51 19.92
CA SER A 393 -4.48 10.63 19.04
C SER A 393 -5.53 11.73 19.15
N ILE A 394 -5.06 12.96 19.07
CA ILE A 394 -5.90 14.16 18.96
C ILE A 394 -5.53 14.90 17.68
N THR A 395 -6.52 15.22 16.87
CA THR A 395 -6.36 16.01 15.66
C THR A 395 -7.21 17.26 15.78
N PHE A 396 -6.58 18.39 15.57
CA PHE A 396 -7.21 19.70 15.43
C PHE A 396 -7.08 20.13 13.97
N LYS A 397 -8.19 20.56 13.36
CA LYS A 397 -8.21 21.05 11.99
C LYS A 397 -9.07 22.31 11.91
N THR A 398 -8.53 23.41 11.35
CA THR A 398 -9.31 24.62 11.10
C THR A 398 -10.11 24.46 9.79
N ASP A 399 -11.25 25.14 9.72
CA ASP A 399 -11.87 25.41 8.43
C ASP A 399 -11.01 26.39 7.62
N LYS A 400 -11.24 26.44 6.29
CA LYS A 400 -10.50 27.36 5.41
C LYS A 400 -10.83 28.84 5.74
N ILE A 401 -10.08 29.45 6.65
CA ILE A 401 -10.19 30.86 6.99
C ILE A 401 -9.27 31.64 6.05
N LYS A 402 -9.85 32.50 5.20
CA LYS A 402 -9.07 33.28 4.18
C LYS A 402 -8.13 32.40 3.35
N ASN A 403 -8.57 31.18 2.98
CA ASN A 403 -7.80 30.18 2.25
C ASN A 403 -6.61 29.55 3.00
N ILE A 404 -6.53 29.71 4.31
CA ILE A 404 -5.56 29.04 5.18
C ILE A 404 -6.26 27.89 5.90
N GLU A 405 -5.66 26.71 5.88
CA GLU A 405 -6.05 25.54 6.66
C GLU A 405 -4.86 25.11 7.54
N ILE A 406 -5.10 24.93 8.82
CA ILE A 406 -4.13 24.42 9.77
C ILE A 406 -4.61 23.07 10.29
N LYS A 407 -3.73 22.08 10.26
CA LYS A 407 -3.99 20.78 10.86
C LYS A 407 -2.87 20.44 11.83
N LEU A 408 -3.22 20.18 13.07
CA LEU A 408 -2.31 19.70 14.12
C LEU A 408 -2.74 18.30 14.52
N ASN A 409 -1.77 17.42 14.73
CA ASN A 409 -2.05 16.08 15.22
C ASN A 409 -0.97 15.65 16.22
N ALA A 410 -1.42 15.15 17.36
CA ALA A 410 -0.58 14.49 18.34
C ALA A 410 -1.02 13.03 18.45
N LEU A 411 -0.05 12.10 18.48
CA LEU A 411 -0.27 10.68 18.58
C LEU A 411 0.71 10.09 19.60
N SER A 412 0.19 9.29 20.51
CA SER A 412 0.98 8.37 21.34
C SER A 412 0.54 6.95 20.99
N ALA A 413 1.48 6.06 20.67
CA ALA A 413 1.19 4.70 20.25
C ALA A 413 2.19 3.71 20.85
N GLU A 414 1.68 2.54 21.18
CA GLU A 414 2.45 1.36 21.58
C GLU A 414 1.98 0.16 20.76
N LYS A 415 2.90 -0.55 20.14
CA LYS A 415 2.59 -1.70 19.29
C LYS A 415 3.55 -2.85 19.47
N SER A 416 3.03 -4.05 19.41
CA SER A 416 3.85 -5.26 19.33
C SER A 416 4.65 -5.30 18.02
N PRO A 417 5.79 -6.01 18.00
CA PRO A 417 6.60 -6.21 16.80
C PRO A 417 5.78 -6.76 15.63
N ASN A 418 6.16 -6.45 14.40
CA ASN A 418 5.58 -7.11 13.24
C ASN A 418 5.93 -8.60 13.24
N LEU A 419 5.07 -9.42 12.65
CA LEU A 419 5.21 -10.88 12.71
C LEU A 419 6.53 -11.37 12.11
N ASN A 420 7.02 -10.75 11.02
CA ASN A 420 8.30 -11.10 10.41
C ASN A 420 9.55 -10.71 11.25
N HIS A 421 9.41 -9.83 12.25
CA HIS A 421 10.49 -9.57 13.22
C HIS A 421 10.55 -10.66 14.29
N VAL A 422 9.38 -11.16 14.68
CA VAL A 422 9.27 -12.21 15.70
C VAL A 422 9.70 -13.55 15.13
N PHE A 423 9.22 -13.87 13.94
CA PHE A 423 9.45 -15.18 13.36
C PHE A 423 9.58 -15.12 11.83
N PHE A 424 10.60 -15.84 11.33
CA PHE A 424 10.80 -16.05 9.90
C PHE A 424 11.47 -17.39 9.63
N ARG A 425 11.10 -18.05 8.54
CA ARG A 425 11.68 -19.30 8.06
C ARG A 425 11.95 -19.22 6.56
N SER A 426 13.13 -19.69 6.17
CA SER A 426 13.62 -19.79 4.79
C SER A 426 14.41 -21.09 4.62
N ALA A 427 14.54 -21.55 3.39
CA ALA A 427 15.49 -22.59 3.01
C ALA A 427 16.95 -22.15 3.22
N TYR A 428 17.24 -20.86 3.18
CA TYR A 428 18.56 -20.33 3.48
C TYR A 428 18.82 -20.38 4.98
N LYS A 429 19.87 -21.09 5.41
CA LYS A 429 20.20 -21.31 6.84
C LYS A 429 20.31 -20.03 7.63
N ASN A 430 20.80 -18.96 7.04
CA ASN A 430 21.02 -17.67 7.70
C ASN A 430 19.74 -16.82 7.85
N TYR A 431 18.61 -17.24 7.26
CA TYR A 431 17.36 -16.51 7.29
C TYR A 431 16.28 -17.26 8.08
N ASN A 432 16.68 -17.73 9.27
CA ASN A 432 15.80 -18.43 10.19
C ASN A 432 15.95 -17.82 11.59
N TRP A 433 14.86 -17.24 12.12
CA TRP A 433 14.89 -16.68 13.48
C TRP A 433 13.55 -16.84 14.21
N TYR A 434 13.65 -16.83 15.53
CA TYR A 434 12.53 -16.72 16.46
C TYR A 434 12.96 -15.79 17.61
N ASN A 435 12.38 -14.61 17.66
CA ASN A 435 12.69 -13.55 18.62
C ASN A 435 11.52 -13.35 19.59
N SER A 436 11.49 -14.09 20.67
CA SER A 436 10.45 -13.98 21.70
C SER A 436 10.63 -12.79 22.65
N ASN A 437 11.84 -12.20 22.69
CA ASN A 437 12.23 -11.20 23.69
C ASN A 437 12.12 -9.75 23.18
N LEU A 438 11.53 -9.53 22.00
CA LEU A 438 11.35 -8.20 21.45
C LEU A 438 10.29 -7.43 22.25
N GLU A 439 10.66 -6.25 22.72
CA GLU A 439 9.76 -5.36 23.43
C GLU A 439 8.83 -4.60 22.46
N ASN A 440 7.70 -4.13 22.98
CA ASN A 440 6.78 -3.30 22.21
C ASN A 440 7.45 -1.97 21.84
N GLN A 441 7.30 -1.59 20.57
CA GLN A 441 7.74 -0.27 20.13
C GLN A 441 6.76 0.79 20.63
N LYS A 442 7.29 1.84 21.29
CA LYS A 442 6.52 3.01 21.70
C LYS A 442 6.89 4.19 20.82
N SER A 443 5.92 5.03 20.49
CA SER A 443 6.16 6.25 19.72
C SER A 443 5.24 7.37 20.16
N SER A 444 5.80 8.57 20.28
CA SER A 444 5.05 9.81 20.49
C SER A 444 5.37 10.76 19.35
N SER A 445 4.36 11.22 18.62
CA SER A 445 4.52 12.05 17.43
C SER A 445 3.68 13.31 17.51
N LEU A 446 4.26 14.42 17.11
CA LEU A 446 3.57 15.69 16.89
C LEU A 446 3.74 16.08 15.43
N SER A 447 2.65 16.37 14.73
CA SER A 447 2.70 16.85 13.35
C SER A 447 1.84 18.08 13.16
N ALA A 448 2.32 18.99 12.32
CA ALA A 448 1.65 20.21 11.93
C ALA A 448 1.64 20.32 10.41
N GLU A 449 0.53 20.76 9.86
CA GLU A 449 0.37 21.04 8.44
C GLU A 449 -0.30 22.39 8.27
N LEU A 450 0.31 23.25 7.45
CA LEU A 450 -0.20 24.53 7.03
C LEU A 450 -0.43 24.49 5.53
N SER A 451 -1.65 24.74 5.09
CA SER A 451 -1.99 24.84 3.67
C SER A 451 -2.53 26.22 3.36
N PHE A 452 -2.03 26.86 2.30
CA PHE A 452 -2.53 28.12 1.79
C PHE A 452 -3.06 27.93 0.38
N LYS A 453 -4.38 28.01 0.22
CA LYS A 453 -5.09 27.59 -1.00
C LYS A 453 -4.65 26.17 -1.39
N GLU A 454 -4.39 25.94 -2.66
CA GLU A 454 -3.72 24.73 -3.17
C GLU A 454 -2.30 25.04 -3.64
N LEU A 455 -1.79 26.21 -3.28
CA LEU A 455 -0.54 26.75 -3.80
C LEU A 455 0.66 26.37 -2.94
N ILE A 456 0.49 26.41 -1.62
CA ILE A 456 1.58 26.13 -0.67
C ILE A 456 1.07 25.20 0.41
N LYS A 457 1.83 24.17 0.69
CA LYS A 457 1.60 23.26 1.80
C LYS A 457 2.94 22.97 2.49
N ILE A 458 3.00 23.27 3.77
CA ILE A 458 4.14 23.01 4.62
C ILE A 458 3.70 22.02 5.69
N SER A 459 4.43 20.95 5.87
CA SER A 459 4.16 19.99 6.94
C SER A 459 5.44 19.62 7.66
N GLY A 460 5.33 19.49 8.99
CA GLY A 460 6.38 19.05 9.88
C GLY A 460 5.91 17.88 10.75
N GLU A 461 6.80 16.95 11.04
CA GLU A 461 6.60 15.84 11.97
C GLU A 461 7.82 15.73 12.87
N TYR A 462 7.59 15.68 14.17
CA TYR A 462 8.58 15.32 15.18
C TYR A 462 8.10 14.09 15.92
N SER A 463 8.95 13.07 16.04
CA SER A 463 8.60 11.82 16.69
C SER A 463 9.73 11.35 17.60
N ILE A 464 9.33 10.85 18.76
CA ILE A 464 10.18 10.17 19.73
C ILE A 464 9.80 8.70 19.70
N ILE A 465 10.79 7.82 19.52
CA ILE A 465 10.58 6.39 19.37
C ILE A 465 11.47 5.64 20.34
N ASP A 466 10.87 4.76 21.14
CA ASP A 466 11.55 3.82 22.00
C ASP A 466 11.39 2.40 21.45
N ASN A 467 12.39 1.56 21.68
CA ASN A 467 12.38 0.15 21.29
C ASN A 467 12.17 -0.05 19.77
N TYR A 468 12.84 0.75 18.94
CA TYR A 468 12.73 0.64 17.48
C TYR A 468 13.34 -0.66 16.99
N ILE A 469 12.57 -1.41 16.18
CA ILE A 469 12.98 -2.70 15.62
C ILE A 469 13.33 -2.52 14.15
N PHE A 470 14.47 -3.06 13.75
CA PHE A 470 14.99 -2.97 12.40
C PHE A 470 15.79 -4.21 12.00
N PHE A 471 15.97 -4.39 10.69
CA PHE A 471 16.91 -5.37 10.17
C PHE A 471 18.27 -4.72 9.99
N ARG A 472 19.30 -5.38 10.47
CA ARG A 472 20.70 -4.97 10.33
C ARG A 472 21.46 -6.05 9.58
N GLU A 473 22.28 -5.66 8.62
CA GLU A 473 23.24 -6.56 8.01
C GLU A 473 24.25 -7.01 9.08
N SER A 474 24.43 -8.32 9.21
CA SER A 474 25.32 -8.91 10.17
C SER A 474 26.76 -8.77 9.66
N THR A 475 27.65 -8.27 10.50
CA THR A 475 29.10 -8.26 10.25
C THR A 475 29.74 -9.42 10.98
N ASN A 476 30.77 -10.02 10.38
CA ASN A 476 31.55 -11.05 11.07
C ASN A 476 32.20 -10.44 12.31
N ALA A 477 31.84 -10.97 13.49
CA ALA A 477 32.27 -10.42 14.77
C ALA A 477 33.79 -10.47 14.99
N LEU A 478 34.53 -11.30 14.22
CA LEU A 478 35.97 -11.49 14.37
C LEU A 478 36.81 -10.47 13.57
N ASN A 479 36.35 -9.98 12.42
CA ASN A 479 37.18 -9.15 11.56
C ASN A 479 36.53 -7.82 11.18
N GLY A 480 35.26 -7.58 11.51
CA GLY A 480 34.52 -6.40 11.05
C GLY A 480 34.23 -6.40 9.54
N GLU A 481 34.61 -7.46 8.85
CA GLU A 481 34.35 -7.64 7.43
C GLU A 481 32.90 -8.12 7.22
N ILE A 482 32.27 -7.63 6.15
CA ILE A 482 30.97 -8.13 5.70
C ILE A 482 31.20 -9.56 5.20
N ASP A 483 30.47 -10.51 5.76
CA ASP A 483 30.48 -11.89 5.26
C ASP A 483 30.26 -11.91 3.75
N ASN A 484 30.86 -12.88 3.03
CA ASN A 484 30.71 -13.05 1.57
C ASN A 484 29.25 -13.23 1.12
N PHE A 485 28.33 -13.44 2.06
CA PHE A 485 26.89 -13.51 1.85
C PHE A 485 26.16 -12.54 2.76
N ARG A 486 25.02 -12.03 2.28
CA ARG A 486 24.17 -11.13 3.07
C ARG A 486 23.40 -11.90 4.13
N LYS A 487 23.73 -11.66 5.37
CA LYS A 487 22.96 -12.12 6.51
C LYS A 487 22.32 -10.90 7.18
N VAL A 488 21.08 -11.02 7.59
CA VAL A 488 20.41 -9.97 8.35
C VAL A 488 19.94 -10.50 9.70
N ASP A 489 20.15 -9.70 10.72
CA ASP A 489 19.64 -9.96 12.06
C ASP A 489 18.56 -8.94 12.41
N VAL A 490 17.56 -9.40 13.16
CA VAL A 490 16.56 -8.51 13.76
C VAL A 490 17.18 -7.87 14.99
N ASN A 491 17.24 -6.55 14.99
CA ASN A 491 17.80 -5.78 16.11
C ASN A 491 16.75 -4.85 16.70
N GLN A 492 16.90 -4.55 17.98
CA GLN A 492 16.09 -3.58 18.70
C GLN A 492 16.99 -2.55 19.37
N ILE A 493 16.69 -1.27 19.17
CA ILE A 493 17.42 -0.17 19.82
C ILE A 493 16.79 0.06 21.19
N ASN A 494 17.59 -0.10 22.26
CA ASN A 494 17.16 0.14 23.63
C ASN A 494 17.24 1.63 24.03
N SER A 495 17.79 2.49 23.17
CA SER A 495 17.83 3.94 23.35
C SER A 495 16.72 4.63 22.56
N GLN A 496 16.44 5.87 22.93
CA GLN A 496 15.43 6.71 22.30
C GLN A 496 15.95 7.26 20.97
N ILE A 497 15.09 7.21 19.94
CA ILE A 497 15.32 7.84 18.65
C ILE A 497 14.47 9.11 18.54
N ASN A 498 15.11 10.22 18.18
CA ASN A 498 14.42 11.45 17.80
C ASN A 498 14.38 11.55 16.27
N TYR A 499 13.19 11.66 15.72
CA TYR A 499 12.97 11.76 14.28
C TYR A 499 12.29 13.08 13.94
N PHE A 500 12.84 13.77 12.97
CA PHE A 500 12.30 15.03 12.48
C PHE A 500 12.15 15.00 10.96
N LYS A 501 11.03 15.52 10.45
CA LYS A 501 10.71 15.56 9.01
C LYS A 501 10.00 16.85 8.67
N ILE A 502 10.44 17.52 7.62
CA ILE A 502 9.73 18.66 7.02
C ILE A 502 9.44 18.32 5.58
N LYS A 503 8.26 18.68 5.11
CA LYS A 503 7.89 18.66 3.69
C LYS A 503 7.37 20.02 3.27
N LEU A 504 7.83 20.47 2.10
CA LEU A 504 7.35 21.67 1.42
C LEU A 504 6.74 21.26 0.07
N PHE A 505 5.56 21.71 -0.19
CA PHE A 505 4.94 21.67 -1.50
C PHE A 505 4.60 23.09 -1.93
N SER A 506 4.93 23.44 -3.18
CA SER A 506 4.48 24.70 -3.77
C SER A 506 4.05 24.50 -5.21
N LYS A 507 2.97 25.17 -5.60
CA LYS A 507 2.45 25.24 -6.96
C LYS A 507 2.34 26.71 -7.35
N VAL A 508 2.97 27.08 -8.45
CA VAL A 508 2.89 28.43 -9.01
C VAL A 508 2.38 28.34 -10.43
N ASP A 509 1.28 29.00 -10.71
CA ASP A 509 0.64 29.01 -12.03
C ASP A 509 1.01 30.30 -12.79
N PHE A 510 1.59 30.16 -13.99
CA PHE A 510 1.91 31.24 -14.92
C PHE A 510 1.13 31.05 -16.22
N GLY A 511 -0.07 31.60 -16.29
CA GLY A 511 -0.95 31.44 -17.45
C GLY A 511 -1.30 29.98 -17.72
N LYS A 512 -0.73 29.39 -18.78
CA LYS A 512 -0.94 27.98 -19.14
C LYS A 512 0.08 27.01 -18.51
N PHE A 513 1.08 27.50 -17.80
CA PHE A 513 2.14 26.71 -17.19
C PHE A 513 1.97 26.65 -15.68
N SER A 514 2.20 25.49 -15.11
CA SER A 514 2.22 25.28 -13.68
C SER A 514 3.59 24.72 -13.26
N PHE A 515 4.24 25.37 -12.31
CA PHE A 515 5.44 24.86 -11.65
C PHE A 515 5.04 24.24 -10.32
N ILE A 516 5.35 22.97 -10.16
CA ILE A 516 5.12 22.23 -8.92
C ILE A 516 6.47 21.85 -8.35
N ASN A 517 6.75 22.33 -7.14
CA ASN A 517 7.96 22.02 -6.41
C ASN A 517 7.60 21.26 -5.14
N THR A 518 8.36 20.24 -4.86
CA THR A 518 8.27 19.50 -3.61
C THR A 518 9.67 19.33 -3.04
N GLY A 519 9.80 19.47 -1.72
CA GLY A 519 11.03 19.30 -0.96
C GLY A 519 10.78 18.53 0.33
N GLN A 520 11.76 17.75 0.74
CA GLN A 520 11.73 17.00 2.00
C GLN A 520 13.08 17.03 2.67
#